data_42ff29f9e89bc0d2c7867ac8dc208abb
#
_entry.id   42ff29f9e89bc0d2c7867ac8dc208abb
#
_cell.length_a   1.000
_cell.length_b   1.000
_cell.length_c   1.000
_cell.angle_alpha   90.00
_cell.angle_beta   90.00
_cell.angle_gamma   90.00
#
_symmetry.space_group_name_H-M   'P 1'
#
loop_
_entity.id
_entity.type
_entity.pdbx_description
1 polymer ?
#
loop_
_entity_poly.entity_id
_entity_poly.type
_entity_poly.pdbx_seq_one_letter_code
_entity_poly.pdbx_strand_id
1 'polypeptide(L)'
;FLYDIFLSFRETAESKEMEFKFIPSVSSYPMFVDKGKLDKIVYNLLSNAFKYTPEGGKIVCSVDVEEETKKLIISVSDTGIGIPLEKRGQLFSRFMQSSFSGDSMGIGLHLTHELVNVHKGSIEYAENEGQGSVFTVTLPLDSSVYESKDFLISTALMEETDHTDEGIPCRLVKEEQMAAPLNKKKILIIEDDTDIREFLKKEISVYFEVVAEADGVAGFERARTYDADLIICDVLMPGMNGYEVTRKLKNEFSTSHIPIILLTAMGTTENKLEGVESGADAYVTKPFSLKLLLARMVQLIDQREKLREKYVNDPSIERPAIYTSDKDKQFLDKLQAIIEQELGNSEFTMEDFAARMKLGRTVFSKKVRGLTGHTPNEYFRIIRLKKAAELLLEGNYNVSEVSYKVGISDPLYFSRCFKTHYGVSPSVYLRGKEKEI
;
A
#
# COMPACT_ATOMS: atom_id res chain seq x y z
N PHE A 1 20.41 -3.56 3.91
CA PHE A 1 19.38 -4.40 3.28
C PHE A 1 19.06 -5.65 4.11
N LEU A 2 20.00 -6.58 4.38
CA LEU A 2 19.74 -7.77 5.20
C LEU A 2 19.34 -7.41 6.64
N TYR A 3 19.94 -6.38 7.20
CA TYR A 3 19.58 -5.83 8.51
C TYR A 3 18.15 -5.30 8.54
N ASP A 4 17.66 -4.71 7.45
CA ASP A 4 16.31 -4.19 7.34
C ASP A 4 15.27 -5.35 7.37
N ILE A 5 15.58 -6.48 6.72
CA ILE A 5 14.76 -7.70 6.81
C ILE A 5 14.76 -8.22 8.25
N PHE A 6 15.93 -8.26 8.90
CA PHE A 6 16.05 -8.66 10.30
C PHE A 6 15.18 -7.78 11.23
N LEU A 7 15.19 -6.45 11.05
CA LEU A 7 14.39 -5.53 11.86
C LEU A 7 12.90 -5.83 11.79
N SER A 8 12.38 -6.29 10.63
CA SER A 8 10.95 -6.60 10.47
C SER A 8 10.48 -7.78 11.35
N PHE A 9 11.41 -8.59 11.89
CA PHE A 9 11.09 -9.71 12.79
C PHE A 9 11.29 -9.41 14.27
N ARG A 10 11.88 -8.24 14.62
CA ARG A 10 12.27 -7.89 16.00
C ARG A 10 11.08 -7.89 16.95
N GLU A 11 10.00 -7.24 16.57
CA GLU A 11 8.78 -7.17 17.37
C GLU A 11 8.16 -8.57 17.61
N THR A 12 8.19 -9.42 16.58
CA THR A 12 7.75 -10.81 16.72
C THR A 12 8.64 -11.58 17.72
N ALA A 13 9.95 -11.31 17.74
CA ALA A 13 10.86 -11.89 18.71
C ALA A 13 10.54 -11.43 20.14
N GLU A 14 10.31 -10.14 20.33
CA GLU A 14 9.97 -9.54 21.62
C GLU A 14 8.63 -10.07 22.15
N SER A 15 7.60 -10.14 21.29
CA SER A 15 6.27 -10.66 21.68
C SER A 15 6.27 -12.13 22.08
N LYS A 16 7.23 -12.93 21.59
CA LYS A 16 7.42 -14.34 21.92
C LYS A 16 8.54 -14.59 22.93
N GLU A 17 9.10 -13.54 23.53
CA GLU A 17 10.23 -13.60 24.47
C GLU A 17 11.44 -14.38 23.91
N MET A 18 11.68 -14.28 22.58
CA MET A 18 12.74 -15.00 21.88
C MET A 18 14.06 -14.23 21.89
N GLU A 19 15.18 -14.92 22.04
CA GLU A 19 16.51 -14.34 21.80
C GLU A 19 16.78 -14.27 20.29
N PHE A 20 16.69 -13.08 19.68
CA PHE A 20 16.90 -12.87 18.26
C PHE A 20 18.14 -12.04 18.00
N LYS A 21 19.12 -12.58 17.27
CA LYS A 21 20.41 -11.94 17.01
C LYS A 21 20.77 -11.87 15.54
N PHE A 22 21.33 -10.72 15.13
CA PHE A 22 21.93 -10.54 13.81
C PHE A 22 23.43 -10.34 13.96
N ILE A 23 24.22 -11.19 13.30
CA ILE A 23 25.69 -11.24 13.44
C ILE A 23 26.32 -11.12 12.04
N PRO A 24 26.53 -9.89 11.53
CA PRO A 24 27.25 -9.70 10.28
C PRO A 24 28.77 -9.69 10.51
N SER A 25 29.55 -10.32 9.63
CA SER A 25 31.04 -10.22 9.67
C SER A 25 31.55 -8.89 9.09
N VAL A 26 30.74 -8.23 8.24
CA VAL A 26 31.03 -6.94 7.60
C VAL A 26 29.84 -6.00 7.71
N SER A 27 30.09 -4.71 7.84
CA SER A 27 29.03 -3.71 7.94
C SER A 27 28.37 -3.42 6.58
N SER A 28 29.10 -3.58 5.47
CA SER A 28 28.61 -3.39 4.10
C SER A 28 29.54 -4.09 3.12
N TYR A 29 28.96 -4.72 2.10
CA TYR A 29 29.70 -5.33 1.01
C TYR A 29 28.91 -5.16 -0.31
N PRO A 30 29.53 -4.58 -1.36
CA PRO A 30 28.86 -4.44 -2.66
C PRO A 30 28.83 -5.79 -3.39
N MET A 31 27.64 -6.19 -3.84
CA MET A 31 27.48 -7.41 -4.63
C MET A 31 26.37 -7.25 -5.69
N PHE A 32 26.44 -8.09 -6.73
CA PHE A 32 25.37 -8.19 -7.73
C PHE A 32 24.36 -9.25 -7.30
N VAL A 33 23.16 -8.81 -6.96
CA VAL A 33 22.07 -9.69 -6.53
C VAL A 33 20.70 -9.07 -6.87
N ASP A 34 19.74 -9.89 -7.23
CA ASP A 34 18.34 -9.45 -7.28
C ASP A 34 17.81 -9.28 -5.85
N LYS A 35 17.68 -8.01 -5.42
CA LYS A 35 17.21 -7.68 -4.07
C LYS A 35 15.85 -8.31 -3.74
N GLY A 36 14.92 -8.35 -4.71
CA GLY A 36 13.59 -8.90 -4.50
C GLY A 36 13.57 -10.42 -4.33
N LYS A 37 14.54 -11.13 -4.93
CA LYS A 37 14.69 -12.58 -4.74
C LYS A 37 15.43 -12.87 -3.44
N LEU A 38 16.48 -12.11 -3.11
CA LEU A 38 17.22 -12.25 -1.85
C LEU A 38 16.32 -11.95 -0.64
N ASP A 39 15.47 -10.93 -0.74
CA ASP A 39 14.42 -10.62 0.25
C ASP A 39 13.54 -11.85 0.53
N LYS A 40 13.01 -12.48 -0.52
CA LYS A 40 12.19 -13.70 -0.39
C LYS A 40 12.93 -14.87 0.23
N ILE A 41 14.20 -15.08 -0.11
CA ILE A 41 15.05 -16.14 0.44
C ILE A 41 15.16 -15.96 1.96
N VAL A 42 15.66 -14.79 2.40
CA VAL A 42 15.94 -14.53 3.82
C VAL A 42 14.67 -14.45 4.63
N TYR A 43 13.63 -13.78 4.11
CA TYR A 43 12.33 -13.70 4.74
C TYR A 43 11.74 -15.09 5.00
N ASN A 44 11.78 -16.00 4.01
CA ASN A 44 11.24 -17.33 4.16
C ASN A 44 12.01 -18.17 5.19
N LEU A 45 13.34 -18.04 5.23
CA LEU A 45 14.15 -18.75 6.25
C LEU A 45 13.87 -18.24 7.65
N LEU A 46 13.80 -16.92 7.86
CA LEU A 46 13.47 -16.31 9.14
C LEU A 46 12.03 -16.66 9.56
N SER A 47 11.07 -16.54 8.66
CA SER A 47 9.66 -16.90 8.93
C SER A 47 9.52 -18.35 9.38
N ASN A 48 10.24 -19.28 8.76
CA ASN A 48 10.28 -20.66 9.18
C ASN A 48 10.91 -20.81 10.58
N ALA A 49 12.03 -20.16 10.84
CA ALA A 49 12.66 -20.17 12.16
C ALA A 49 11.69 -19.70 13.26
N PHE A 50 11.00 -18.57 13.05
CA PHE A 50 10.01 -18.03 13.99
C PHE A 50 8.75 -18.92 14.15
N LYS A 51 8.38 -19.64 13.10
CA LYS A 51 7.23 -20.54 13.12
C LYS A 51 7.48 -21.81 13.91
N TYR A 52 8.69 -22.37 13.81
CA TYR A 52 9.03 -23.67 14.37
C TYR A 52 9.83 -23.60 15.66
N THR A 53 10.21 -22.43 16.12
CA THR A 53 10.84 -22.19 17.42
C THR A 53 9.79 -21.84 18.47
N PRO A 54 9.72 -22.53 19.62
CA PRO A 54 8.80 -22.20 20.70
C PRO A 54 9.17 -20.87 21.37
N GLU A 55 8.23 -20.30 22.11
CA GLU A 55 8.45 -19.10 22.93
C GLU A 55 9.65 -19.29 23.86
N GLY A 56 10.42 -18.22 24.07
CA GLY A 56 11.68 -18.25 24.84
C GLY A 56 12.85 -18.89 24.09
N GLY A 57 12.67 -19.35 22.84
CA GLY A 57 13.73 -19.95 22.04
C GLY A 57 14.71 -18.91 21.49
N LYS A 58 15.71 -19.40 20.72
CA LYS A 58 16.77 -18.58 20.16
C LYS A 58 16.84 -18.70 18.65
N ILE A 59 16.97 -17.56 17.96
CA ILE A 59 17.19 -17.49 16.52
C ILE A 59 18.38 -16.57 16.27
N VAL A 60 19.33 -17.04 15.45
CA VAL A 60 20.52 -16.28 15.05
C VAL A 60 20.59 -16.24 13.54
N CYS A 61 20.68 -15.03 12.98
CA CYS A 61 20.98 -14.79 11.57
C CYS A 61 22.42 -14.28 11.46
N SER A 62 23.32 -15.04 10.85
CA SER A 62 24.68 -14.59 10.56
C SER A 62 24.86 -14.34 9.07
N VAL A 63 25.72 -13.38 8.77
CA VAL A 63 26.09 -13.02 7.39
C VAL A 63 27.59 -12.89 7.31
N ASP A 64 28.22 -13.77 6.55
CA ASP A 64 29.65 -13.84 6.38
C ASP A 64 30.06 -13.64 4.92
N VAL A 65 31.19 -12.95 4.71
CA VAL A 65 31.79 -12.74 3.41
C VAL A 65 33.15 -13.46 3.38
N GLU A 66 33.21 -14.47 2.53
CA GLU A 66 34.46 -15.24 2.32
C GLU A 66 35.16 -14.69 1.08
N GLU A 67 36.15 -13.83 1.28
CA GLU A 67 36.82 -13.13 0.18
C GLU A 67 37.67 -14.07 -0.70
N GLU A 68 38.26 -15.12 -0.12
CA GLU A 68 39.08 -16.09 -0.85
C GLU A 68 38.28 -16.89 -1.87
N THR A 69 37.11 -17.32 -1.52
CA THR A 69 36.18 -18.10 -2.40
C THR A 69 35.19 -17.21 -3.11
N LYS A 70 35.17 -15.91 -2.82
CA LYS A 70 34.19 -14.91 -3.32
C LYS A 70 32.76 -15.35 -3.11
N LYS A 71 32.41 -15.68 -1.88
CA LYS A 71 31.08 -16.15 -1.51
C LYS A 71 30.47 -15.31 -0.39
N LEU A 72 29.17 -15.03 -0.48
CA LEU A 72 28.34 -14.57 0.60
C LEU A 72 27.68 -15.80 1.25
N ILE A 73 27.80 -15.92 2.56
CA ILE A 73 27.20 -16.99 3.35
C ILE A 73 26.18 -16.36 4.29
N ILE A 74 24.92 -16.76 4.17
CA ILE A 74 23.83 -16.34 5.04
C ILE A 74 23.36 -17.57 5.80
N SER A 75 23.45 -17.56 7.13
CA SER A 75 23.03 -18.67 7.95
C SER A 75 21.92 -18.25 8.93
N VAL A 76 20.85 -19.01 8.97
CA VAL A 76 19.76 -18.84 9.94
C VAL A 76 19.70 -20.09 10.80
N SER A 77 20.02 -19.93 12.07
CA SER A 77 19.96 -21.02 13.06
C SER A 77 18.84 -20.78 14.07
N ASP A 78 18.11 -21.84 14.41
CA ASP A 78 17.03 -21.82 15.38
C ASP A 78 17.20 -22.94 16.41
N THR A 79 16.55 -22.79 17.57
CA THR A 79 16.44 -23.83 18.62
C THR A 79 15.07 -24.48 18.64
N GLY A 80 14.44 -24.58 17.47
CA GLY A 80 13.10 -25.14 17.30
C GLY A 80 13.04 -26.65 17.34
N ILE A 81 11.94 -27.19 16.84
CA ILE A 81 11.68 -28.65 16.87
C ILE A 81 12.62 -29.47 15.99
N GLY A 82 13.41 -28.81 15.11
CA GLY A 82 14.25 -29.47 14.12
C GLY A 82 13.46 -30.22 13.04
N ILE A 83 14.18 -30.95 12.17
CA ILE A 83 13.58 -31.69 11.06
C ILE A 83 13.91 -33.20 11.21
N PRO A 84 12.89 -34.07 11.27
CA PRO A 84 13.09 -35.51 11.37
C PRO A 84 13.94 -36.09 10.25
N LEU A 85 14.80 -37.05 10.57
CA LEU A 85 15.77 -37.63 9.63
C LEU A 85 15.11 -38.13 8.33
N GLU A 86 13.95 -38.73 8.44
CA GLU A 86 13.16 -39.28 7.33
C GLU A 86 12.72 -38.20 6.31
N LYS A 87 12.60 -36.94 6.73
CA LYS A 87 12.13 -35.81 5.92
C LYS A 87 13.27 -35.00 5.31
N ARG A 88 14.51 -35.13 5.80
CA ARG A 88 15.64 -34.31 5.39
C ARG A 88 15.99 -34.45 3.90
N GLY A 89 15.88 -35.67 3.35
CA GLY A 89 16.16 -35.93 1.92
C GLY A 89 15.18 -35.28 0.93
N GLN A 90 14.04 -34.78 1.42
CA GLN A 90 12.98 -34.18 0.58
C GLN A 90 12.67 -32.71 0.95
N LEU A 91 13.53 -32.08 1.77
CA LEU A 91 13.31 -30.74 2.32
C LEU A 91 13.00 -29.67 1.28
N PHE A 92 13.63 -29.77 0.13
CA PHE A 92 13.53 -28.80 -0.98
C PHE A 92 12.60 -29.28 -2.09
N SER A 93 11.87 -30.40 -1.89
CA SER A 93 10.90 -30.90 -2.86
C SER A 93 9.55 -30.17 -2.76
N ARG A 94 8.84 -30.10 -3.88
CA ARG A 94 7.53 -29.43 -3.98
C ARG A 94 6.49 -30.17 -3.13
N PHE A 95 5.67 -29.43 -2.36
CA PHE A 95 4.55 -29.97 -1.54
C PHE A 95 4.92 -30.81 -0.32
N MET A 96 6.10 -30.64 0.25
CA MET A 96 6.45 -31.28 1.49
C MET A 96 5.76 -30.59 2.67
N GLN A 97 4.69 -31.18 3.20
CA GLN A 97 4.01 -30.71 4.42
C GLN A 97 4.68 -31.28 5.67
N SER A 98 5.00 -30.45 6.65
CA SER A 98 5.25 -30.92 8.00
C SER A 98 3.90 -31.20 8.66
N SER A 99 3.70 -32.41 9.14
CA SER A 99 2.44 -32.93 9.74
C SER A 99 2.00 -32.19 11.03
N PHE A 100 2.66 -31.11 11.43
CA PHE A 100 2.47 -30.46 12.73
C PHE A 100 1.66 -29.16 12.72
N SER A 101 1.34 -28.58 11.55
CA SER A 101 0.42 -27.44 11.47
C SER A 101 -0.21 -27.37 10.08
N GLY A 102 -1.54 -27.43 10.03
CA GLY A 102 -2.35 -27.51 8.81
C GLY A 102 -2.34 -26.31 7.87
N ASP A 103 -1.51 -25.28 8.12
CA ASP A 103 -1.62 -23.97 7.47
C ASP A 103 -0.49 -23.60 6.49
N SER A 104 0.41 -24.51 6.14
CA SER A 104 1.44 -24.18 5.14
C SER A 104 1.52 -25.22 4.03
N MET A 105 1.43 -24.78 2.77
CA MET A 105 1.45 -25.62 1.57
C MET A 105 2.79 -26.29 1.26
N GLY A 106 3.82 -26.19 2.11
CA GLY A 106 5.13 -26.79 1.86
C GLY A 106 5.90 -26.24 0.64
N ILE A 107 5.58 -25.03 0.18
CA ILE A 107 6.16 -24.42 -1.04
C ILE A 107 7.38 -23.54 -0.70
N GLY A 108 7.47 -23.03 0.54
CA GLY A 108 8.48 -22.02 0.90
C GLY A 108 9.93 -22.45 0.69
N LEU A 109 10.33 -23.61 1.24
CA LEU A 109 11.71 -24.10 1.10
C LEU A 109 12.05 -24.51 -0.33
N HIS A 110 11.09 -25.07 -1.08
CA HIS A 110 11.26 -25.34 -2.50
C HIS A 110 11.50 -24.04 -3.29
N LEU A 111 10.68 -23.02 -3.07
CA LEU A 111 10.86 -21.70 -3.70
C LEU A 111 12.22 -21.10 -3.32
N THR A 112 12.61 -21.19 -2.04
CA THR A 112 13.94 -20.71 -1.59
C THR A 112 15.05 -21.39 -2.34
N HIS A 113 15.01 -22.72 -2.49
CA HIS A 113 15.96 -23.51 -3.25
C HIS A 113 16.04 -23.05 -4.73
N GLU A 114 14.90 -22.88 -5.39
CA GLU A 114 14.86 -22.40 -6.77
C GLU A 114 15.43 -20.97 -6.90
N LEU A 115 15.10 -20.06 -5.99
CA LEU A 115 15.65 -18.71 -6.00
C LEU A 115 17.16 -18.67 -5.74
N VAL A 116 17.68 -19.54 -4.88
CA VAL A 116 19.12 -19.71 -4.64
C VAL A 116 19.79 -20.28 -5.89
N ASN A 117 19.19 -21.25 -6.56
CA ASN A 117 19.72 -21.81 -7.82
C ASN A 117 19.77 -20.77 -8.94
N VAL A 118 18.77 -19.89 -9.07
CA VAL A 118 18.79 -18.75 -10.01
C VAL A 118 20.00 -17.84 -9.76
N HIS A 119 20.42 -17.69 -8.50
CA HIS A 119 21.62 -16.96 -8.13
C HIS A 119 22.91 -17.80 -8.23
N LYS A 120 22.88 -18.99 -8.84
CA LYS A 120 24.02 -19.92 -8.94
C LYS A 120 24.63 -20.25 -7.58
N GLY A 121 23.80 -20.20 -6.52
CA GLY A 121 24.18 -20.51 -5.14
C GLY A 121 23.79 -21.91 -4.73
N SER A 122 23.96 -22.21 -3.44
CA SER A 122 23.50 -23.44 -2.80
C SER A 122 22.79 -23.13 -1.48
N ILE A 123 21.86 -24.01 -1.09
CA ILE A 123 21.22 -24.00 0.23
C ILE A 123 21.43 -25.37 0.88
N GLU A 124 21.83 -25.36 2.13
CA GLU A 124 22.11 -26.56 2.92
C GLU A 124 21.34 -26.50 4.23
N TYR A 125 21.04 -27.70 4.76
CA TYR A 125 20.44 -27.90 6.06
C TYR A 125 21.37 -28.68 6.96
N ALA A 126 21.54 -28.24 8.17
CA ALA A 126 22.20 -28.98 9.25
C ALA A 126 21.34 -28.96 10.52
N GLU A 127 21.55 -29.90 11.40
CA GLU A 127 20.98 -29.91 12.74
C GLU A 127 21.74 -28.93 13.64
N ASN A 128 21.03 -28.14 14.43
CA ASN A 128 21.65 -27.24 15.37
C ASN A 128 22.17 -28.03 16.60
N GLU A 129 23.22 -27.51 17.24
CA GLU A 129 23.78 -28.14 18.46
C GLU A 129 22.70 -28.20 19.57
N GLY A 130 22.35 -29.42 19.95
CA GLY A 130 21.34 -29.72 20.99
C GLY A 130 19.93 -29.93 20.45
N GLN A 131 19.35 -28.99 19.73
CA GLN A 131 18.04 -29.10 19.07
C GLN A 131 17.83 -27.92 18.14
N GLY A 132 17.12 -28.14 17.01
CA GLY A 132 16.73 -27.06 16.06
C GLY A 132 17.32 -27.28 14.68
N SER A 133 17.31 -26.20 13.89
CA SER A 133 17.74 -26.23 12.48
C SER A 133 18.78 -25.15 12.21
N VAL A 134 19.65 -25.42 11.24
CA VAL A 134 20.55 -24.43 10.62
C VAL A 134 20.36 -24.52 9.12
N PHE A 135 19.91 -23.44 8.51
CA PHE A 135 19.84 -23.28 7.07
C PHE A 135 20.95 -22.33 6.61
N THR A 136 21.81 -22.78 5.71
CA THR A 136 22.91 -21.99 5.18
C THR A 136 22.75 -21.78 3.68
N VAL A 137 22.66 -20.53 3.27
CA VAL A 137 22.61 -20.11 1.86
C VAL A 137 23.95 -19.53 1.48
N THR A 138 24.51 -20.04 0.39
CA THR A 138 25.79 -19.57 -0.17
C THR A 138 25.55 -18.98 -1.55
N LEU A 139 25.90 -17.71 -1.76
CA LEU A 139 25.76 -17.00 -3.03
C LEU A 139 27.12 -16.52 -3.56
N PRO A 140 27.35 -16.55 -4.88
CA PRO A 140 28.57 -15.98 -5.47
C PRO A 140 28.57 -14.46 -5.39
N LEU A 141 29.71 -13.87 -5.05
CA LEU A 141 29.94 -12.42 -5.06
C LEU A 141 30.38 -11.90 -6.44
N ASP A 142 30.93 -12.77 -7.29
CA ASP A 142 31.44 -12.40 -8.60
C ASP A 142 30.32 -12.37 -9.64
N SER A 143 30.17 -11.22 -10.32
CA SER A 143 29.23 -11.08 -11.42
C SER A 143 29.55 -11.90 -12.66
N SER A 144 30.80 -12.38 -12.79
CA SER A 144 31.24 -13.18 -13.92
C SER A 144 30.60 -14.56 -14.01
N VAL A 145 29.98 -15.05 -12.93
CA VAL A 145 29.20 -16.30 -12.91
C VAL A 145 27.86 -16.18 -13.62
N TYR A 146 27.38 -14.96 -13.91
CA TYR A 146 26.12 -14.71 -14.57
C TYR A 146 26.31 -14.42 -16.06
N GLU A 147 25.57 -15.10 -16.92
CA GLU A 147 25.53 -14.82 -18.35
C GLU A 147 24.45 -13.74 -18.64
N SER A 148 24.58 -13.05 -19.79
CA SER A 148 23.60 -12.01 -20.20
C SER A 148 22.16 -12.51 -20.22
N LYS A 149 21.92 -13.79 -20.49
CA LYS A 149 20.60 -14.44 -20.44
C LYS A 149 20.06 -14.61 -19.01
N ASP A 150 20.94 -14.70 -18.00
CA ASP A 150 20.53 -14.86 -16.60
C ASP A 150 19.86 -13.60 -16.05
N PHE A 151 20.14 -12.43 -16.65
CA PHE A 151 19.48 -11.17 -16.33
C PHE A 151 18.10 -11.02 -16.99
N LEU A 152 17.77 -11.82 -18.03
CA LEU A 152 16.50 -11.77 -18.77
C LEU A 152 15.47 -12.80 -18.29
N ILE A 153 15.86 -13.83 -17.54
CA ILE A 153 14.99 -14.91 -17.05
C ILE A 153 14.04 -14.43 -15.95
N SER A 154 14.28 -13.23 -15.37
CA SER A 154 13.46 -12.69 -14.28
C SER A 154 11.99 -12.43 -14.64
N THR A 155 11.65 -12.39 -15.94
CA THR A 155 10.28 -12.13 -16.41
C THR A 155 9.44 -13.40 -16.60
N ALA A 156 10.04 -14.54 -16.88
CA ALA A 156 9.33 -15.77 -17.25
C ALA A 156 8.93 -16.66 -16.05
N LEU A 157 9.66 -16.62 -14.93
CA LEU A 157 9.34 -17.43 -13.74
C LEU A 157 8.28 -16.79 -12.82
N MET A 158 7.81 -15.57 -13.13
CA MET A 158 6.76 -14.90 -12.37
C MET A 158 5.33 -15.24 -12.83
N GLU A 159 5.15 -15.94 -13.95
CA GLU A 159 3.81 -16.28 -14.49
C GLU A 159 3.19 -17.56 -13.93
N GLU A 160 3.95 -18.42 -13.21
CA GLU A 160 3.45 -19.75 -12.80
C GLU A 160 3.19 -19.95 -11.28
N THR A 161 3.34 -18.95 -10.42
CA THR A 161 3.14 -19.13 -8.96
C THR A 161 2.03 -18.27 -8.35
N ASP A 162 0.99 -17.96 -9.14
CA ASP A 162 -0.20 -17.26 -8.66
C ASP A 162 -1.35 -18.21 -8.37
N HIS A 163 -1.24 -19.01 -7.34
CA HIS A 163 -2.40 -19.61 -6.67
C HIS A 163 -2.02 -19.90 -5.22
N THR A 164 -2.37 -18.98 -4.32
CA THR A 164 -2.97 -19.20 -3.01
C THR A 164 -2.80 -17.95 -2.13
N ASP A 165 -3.78 -17.25 -1.97
CA ASP A 165 -4.67 -16.90 -0.88
C ASP A 165 -5.70 -15.89 -1.40
N GLU A 166 -6.96 -16.35 -1.40
CA GLU A 166 -8.17 -15.57 -1.63
C GLU A 166 -8.11 -14.43 -2.68
N GLY A 167 -8.17 -14.80 -3.96
CA GLY A 167 -9.04 -14.12 -4.91
C GLY A 167 -8.67 -12.71 -5.38
N ILE A 168 -7.41 -12.26 -5.33
CA ILE A 168 -7.01 -11.01 -5.98
C ILE A 168 -5.77 -11.27 -6.85
N PRO A 169 -5.86 -11.14 -8.19
CA PRO A 169 -4.68 -11.20 -9.03
C PRO A 169 -3.75 -10.05 -8.65
N CYS A 170 -2.61 -10.38 -8.07
CA CYS A 170 -1.51 -9.44 -7.91
C CYS A 170 -0.95 -9.11 -9.30
N ARG A 171 -1.60 -8.18 -9.99
CA ARG A 171 -1.01 -7.53 -11.15
C ARG A 171 0.26 -6.85 -10.65
N LEU A 172 1.40 -7.45 -10.96
CA LEU A 172 2.71 -6.86 -10.74
C LEU A 172 2.66 -5.41 -11.24
N VAL A 173 2.74 -4.48 -10.31
CA VAL A 173 2.99 -3.07 -10.64
C VAL A 173 4.32 -3.08 -11.37
N LYS A 174 4.31 -2.82 -12.68
CA LYS A 174 5.53 -2.72 -13.47
C LYS A 174 6.42 -1.70 -12.79
N GLU A 175 7.69 -1.99 -12.62
CA GLU A 175 8.67 -1.04 -12.05
C GLU A 175 8.63 0.32 -12.76
N GLU A 176 8.23 0.36 -14.03
CA GLU A 176 7.96 1.58 -14.79
C GLU A 176 6.80 2.44 -14.25
N GLN A 177 5.82 1.86 -13.52
CA GLN A 177 4.77 2.61 -12.84
C GLN A 177 5.22 3.15 -11.47
N MET A 178 6.26 2.58 -10.88
CA MET A 178 6.90 3.11 -9.66
C MET A 178 7.96 4.17 -9.98
N ALA A 179 8.48 4.23 -11.21
CA ALA A 179 9.50 5.21 -11.64
C ALA A 179 8.92 6.57 -12.06
N ALA A 180 7.62 6.69 -12.32
CA ALA A 180 6.98 8.01 -12.38
C ALA A 180 6.83 8.51 -10.94
N PRO A 181 7.28 9.74 -10.59
CA PRO A 181 6.97 10.30 -9.28
C PRO A 181 5.45 10.30 -9.16
N LEU A 182 4.92 9.44 -8.29
CA LEU A 182 3.49 9.38 -7.90
C LEU A 182 3.16 10.69 -7.19
N ASN A 183 3.07 11.71 -7.98
CA ASN A 183 2.84 13.12 -7.77
C ASN A 183 2.49 13.47 -6.30
N LYS A 184 3.52 13.43 -5.42
CA LYS A 184 3.46 13.92 -4.04
C LYS A 184 2.28 13.41 -3.19
N LYS A 185 1.91 12.12 -3.31
CA LYS A 185 0.94 11.51 -2.39
C LYS A 185 1.50 11.52 -0.98
N LYS A 186 0.65 11.86 -0.01
CA LYS A 186 1.00 12.08 1.39
C LYS A 186 0.68 10.86 2.23
N ILE A 187 1.68 10.31 2.87
CA ILE A 187 1.56 9.13 3.75
C ILE A 187 1.82 9.55 5.19
N LEU A 188 0.96 9.13 6.10
CA LEU A 188 1.18 9.23 7.53
C LEU A 188 1.51 7.84 8.08
N ILE A 189 2.64 7.73 8.76
CA ILE A 189 3.06 6.51 9.47
C ILE A 189 2.87 6.75 10.96
N ILE A 190 2.29 5.77 11.66
CA ILE A 190 2.10 5.77 13.11
C ILE A 190 2.70 4.46 13.62
N GLU A 191 3.86 4.56 14.27
CA GLU A 191 4.68 3.40 14.70
C GLU A 191 5.50 3.82 15.93
N ASP A 192 5.42 3.11 17.03
CA ASP A 192 6.11 3.47 18.27
C ASP A 192 7.58 3.02 18.26
N ASP A 193 7.91 1.90 17.62
CA ASP A 193 9.29 1.48 17.46
C ASP A 193 10.06 2.46 16.56
N THR A 194 11.11 3.07 17.14
CA THR A 194 11.92 4.09 16.45
C THR A 194 12.63 3.55 15.22
N ASP A 195 13.16 2.32 15.30
CA ASP A 195 13.95 1.72 14.22
C ASP A 195 13.04 1.35 13.04
N ILE A 196 11.86 0.77 13.32
CA ILE A 196 10.85 0.44 12.31
C ILE A 196 10.29 1.73 11.69
N ARG A 197 9.97 2.74 12.51
CA ARG A 197 9.45 4.03 12.05
C ARG A 197 10.42 4.73 11.11
N GLU A 198 11.69 4.85 11.48
CA GLU A 198 12.71 5.49 10.63
C GLU A 198 13.01 4.66 9.37
N PHE A 199 13.01 3.33 9.48
CA PHE A 199 13.11 2.45 8.32
C PHE A 199 11.95 2.67 7.33
N LEU A 200 10.70 2.57 7.77
CA LEU A 200 9.53 2.79 6.91
C LEU A 200 9.55 4.19 6.30
N LYS A 201 9.84 5.22 7.11
CA LYS A 201 9.94 6.59 6.64
C LYS A 201 10.99 6.76 5.55
N LYS A 202 12.19 6.23 5.74
CA LYS A 202 13.28 6.28 4.77
C LYS A 202 12.90 5.62 3.44
N GLU A 203 12.42 4.39 3.50
CA GLU A 203 12.15 3.60 2.30
C GLU A 203 10.91 4.10 1.52
N ILE A 204 9.87 4.53 2.23
CA ILE A 204 8.64 5.03 1.61
C ILE A 204 8.84 6.46 1.08
N SER A 205 9.72 7.27 1.68
CA SER A 205 10.02 8.65 1.23
C SER A 205 10.66 8.71 -0.16
N VAL A 206 11.19 7.60 -0.65
CA VAL A 206 11.69 7.51 -2.04
C VAL A 206 10.56 7.77 -3.05
N TYR A 207 9.34 7.36 -2.72
CA TYR A 207 8.18 7.38 -3.63
C TYR A 207 7.11 8.41 -3.24
N PHE A 208 7.00 8.74 -1.94
CA PHE A 208 5.90 9.51 -1.35
C PHE A 208 6.40 10.66 -0.47
N GLU A 209 5.53 11.63 -0.16
CA GLU A 209 5.75 12.58 0.93
C GLU A 209 5.33 11.92 2.25
N VAL A 210 6.27 11.73 3.19
CA VAL A 210 6.03 10.93 4.40
C VAL A 210 6.17 11.78 5.66
N VAL A 211 5.17 11.68 6.55
CA VAL A 211 5.23 12.17 7.93
C VAL A 211 5.05 10.97 8.86
N ALA A 212 5.79 10.92 9.95
CA ALA A 212 5.72 9.82 10.90
C ALA A 212 5.52 10.34 12.33
N GLU A 213 4.69 9.65 13.10
CA GLU A 213 4.38 9.91 14.51
C GLU A 213 4.69 8.67 15.35
N ALA A 214 5.08 8.89 16.60
CA ALA A 214 5.61 7.86 17.48
C ALA A 214 4.55 7.16 18.36
N ASP A 215 3.31 7.64 18.35
CA ASP A 215 2.23 7.07 19.16
C ASP A 215 0.86 7.33 18.54
N GLY A 216 -0.14 6.57 19.00
CA GLY A 216 -1.50 6.64 18.46
C GLY A 216 -2.20 7.98 18.70
N VAL A 217 -1.89 8.70 19.79
CA VAL A 217 -2.52 10.00 20.10
C VAL A 217 -1.97 11.07 19.16
N ALA A 218 -0.64 11.16 19.04
CA ALA A 218 0.03 12.07 18.12
C ALA A 218 -0.39 11.78 16.66
N GLY A 219 -0.45 10.50 16.27
CA GLY A 219 -0.90 10.06 14.97
C GLY A 219 -2.35 10.47 14.66
N PHE A 220 -3.26 10.31 15.61
CA PHE A 220 -4.65 10.75 15.48
C PHE A 220 -4.75 12.27 15.25
N GLU A 221 -4.08 13.08 16.09
CA GLU A 221 -4.09 14.54 15.96
C GLU A 221 -3.40 15.00 14.66
N ARG A 222 -2.34 14.33 14.26
CA ARG A 222 -1.69 14.60 12.96
C ARG A 222 -2.62 14.30 11.79
N ALA A 223 -3.33 13.19 11.76
CA ALA A 223 -4.28 12.84 10.70
C ALA A 223 -5.40 13.87 10.54
N ARG A 224 -5.80 14.56 11.60
CA ARG A 224 -6.80 15.65 11.55
C ARG A 224 -6.32 16.87 10.81
N THR A 225 -5.03 17.19 10.91
CA THR A 225 -4.42 18.40 10.35
C THR A 225 -3.67 18.15 9.04
N TYR A 226 -3.10 16.96 8.88
CA TYR A 226 -2.38 16.54 7.69
C TYR A 226 -3.32 15.86 6.69
N ASP A 227 -3.30 16.33 5.43
CA ASP A 227 -4.15 15.76 4.38
C ASP A 227 -3.49 14.49 3.81
N ALA A 228 -3.48 13.42 4.61
CA ALA A 228 -2.93 12.15 4.19
C ALA A 228 -3.79 11.48 3.10
N ASP A 229 -3.14 10.93 2.07
CA ASP A 229 -3.77 10.08 1.06
C ASP A 229 -3.90 8.63 1.54
N LEU A 230 -3.03 8.20 2.50
CA LEU A 230 -3.04 6.88 3.14
C LEU A 230 -2.36 6.96 4.50
N ILE A 231 -2.84 6.17 5.44
CA ILE A 231 -2.24 6.01 6.78
C ILE A 231 -1.74 4.57 6.91
N ILE A 232 -0.53 4.40 7.42
CA ILE A 232 0.03 3.14 7.89
C ILE A 232 0.09 3.25 9.42
N CYS A 233 -0.54 2.33 10.12
CA CYS A 233 -0.61 2.38 11.58
C CYS A 233 -0.28 1.02 12.17
N ASP A 234 0.67 1.01 13.11
CA ASP A 234 0.90 -0.20 13.91
C ASP A 234 -0.29 -0.46 14.84
N VAL A 235 -0.54 -1.74 15.10
CA VAL A 235 -1.59 -2.17 16.02
C VAL A 235 -1.10 -2.11 17.47
N LEU A 236 0.12 -2.57 17.73
CA LEU A 236 0.65 -2.74 19.08
C LEU A 236 1.42 -1.49 19.52
N MET A 237 0.70 -0.48 19.96
CA MET A 237 1.30 0.77 20.49
C MET A 237 0.86 1.04 21.92
N PRO A 238 1.73 1.62 22.77
CA PRO A 238 1.37 2.01 24.12
C PRO A 238 0.27 3.08 24.14
N GLY A 239 -0.65 2.98 25.08
CA GLY A 239 -1.73 3.95 25.28
C GLY A 239 -2.88 3.77 24.31
N MET A 240 -2.86 4.40 23.13
CA MET A 240 -3.88 4.23 22.09
C MET A 240 -3.38 3.27 21.02
N ASN A 241 -3.95 2.07 20.96
CA ASN A 241 -3.57 1.06 19.99
C ASN A 241 -4.12 1.39 18.57
N GLY A 242 -3.57 0.72 17.53
CA GLY A 242 -3.93 0.98 16.13
C GLY A 242 -5.40 0.72 15.79
N TYR A 243 -6.08 -0.21 16.45
CA TYR A 243 -7.51 -0.43 16.28
C TYR A 243 -8.33 0.75 16.79
N GLU A 244 -7.97 1.31 17.95
CA GLU A 244 -8.62 2.49 18.50
C GLU A 244 -8.38 3.73 17.65
N VAL A 245 -7.13 3.93 17.16
CA VAL A 245 -6.79 5.01 16.20
C VAL A 245 -7.66 4.88 14.96
N THR A 246 -7.71 3.70 14.36
CA THR A 246 -8.50 3.43 13.15
C THR A 246 -9.98 3.70 13.39
N ARG A 247 -10.55 3.17 14.46
CA ARG A 247 -11.97 3.38 14.81
C ARG A 247 -12.30 4.86 15.00
N LYS A 248 -11.43 5.62 15.69
CA LYS A 248 -11.60 7.06 15.86
C LYS A 248 -11.52 7.80 14.53
N LEU A 249 -10.52 7.51 13.69
CA LEU A 249 -10.34 8.15 12.38
C LEU A 249 -11.51 7.84 11.43
N LYS A 250 -12.00 6.60 11.41
CA LYS A 250 -13.15 6.19 10.58
C LYS A 250 -14.48 6.77 11.07
N ASN A 251 -14.61 7.02 12.36
CA ASN A 251 -15.79 7.67 12.93
C ASN A 251 -15.75 9.19 12.84
N GLU A 252 -14.56 9.80 12.72
CA GLU A 252 -14.45 11.24 12.58
C GLU A 252 -14.72 11.67 11.14
N PHE A 253 -15.62 12.65 11.00
CA PHE A 253 -16.09 13.12 9.70
C PHE A 253 -14.95 13.64 8.79
N SER A 254 -13.95 14.29 9.37
CA SER A 254 -12.83 14.89 8.62
C SER A 254 -11.83 13.88 8.07
N THR A 255 -11.77 12.66 8.62
CA THR A 255 -10.75 11.66 8.31
C THR A 255 -11.30 10.31 7.87
N SER A 256 -12.62 10.06 8.01
CA SER A 256 -13.25 8.76 7.68
C SER A 256 -12.94 8.26 6.26
N HIS A 257 -12.67 9.18 5.34
CA HIS A 257 -12.36 8.87 3.96
C HIS A 257 -10.92 8.40 3.73
N ILE A 258 -10.00 8.54 4.68
CA ILE A 258 -8.59 8.20 4.50
C ILE A 258 -8.43 6.68 4.59
N PRO A 259 -7.81 6.00 3.60
CA PRO A 259 -7.51 4.58 3.70
C PRO A 259 -6.43 4.31 4.75
N ILE A 260 -6.62 3.23 5.51
CA ILE A 260 -5.75 2.85 6.62
C ILE A 260 -5.27 1.42 6.42
N ILE A 261 -3.95 1.22 6.44
CA ILE A 261 -3.30 -0.09 6.51
C ILE A 261 -2.87 -0.29 7.96
N LEU A 262 -3.34 -1.37 8.59
CA LEU A 262 -2.86 -1.79 9.91
C LEU A 262 -1.70 -2.77 9.77
N LEU A 263 -0.61 -2.51 10.49
CA LEU A 263 0.48 -3.46 10.66
C LEU A 263 0.18 -4.30 11.91
N THR A 264 0.06 -5.61 11.77
CA THR A 264 -0.34 -6.50 12.87
C THR A 264 0.67 -7.59 13.11
N ALA A 265 0.90 -7.99 14.36
CA ALA A 265 1.67 -9.19 14.65
C ALA A 265 0.93 -10.46 14.20
N MET A 266 1.68 -11.49 13.81
CA MET A 266 1.14 -12.80 13.45
C MET A 266 0.56 -13.48 14.70
N GLY A 267 -0.75 -13.56 14.86
CA GLY A 267 -1.35 -14.30 15.95
C GLY A 267 -2.86 -14.14 16.07
N THR A 268 -3.53 -15.24 16.36
CA THR A 268 -4.91 -15.50 16.76
C THR A 268 -6.07 -14.98 15.88
N THR A 269 -7.05 -15.85 15.71
CA THR A 269 -8.35 -15.61 15.05
C THR A 269 -9.11 -14.43 15.68
N GLU A 270 -8.84 -14.10 16.94
CA GLU A 270 -9.43 -12.96 17.66
C GLU A 270 -8.96 -11.61 17.12
N ASN A 271 -7.68 -11.48 16.79
CA ASN A 271 -7.12 -10.25 16.20
C ASN A 271 -7.68 -9.97 14.79
N LYS A 272 -8.07 -11.01 14.03
CA LYS A 272 -8.72 -10.86 12.72
C LYS A 272 -10.17 -10.32 12.85
N LEU A 273 -10.90 -10.69 13.90
CA LEU A 273 -12.25 -10.18 14.16
C LEU A 273 -12.24 -8.72 14.61
N GLU A 274 -11.37 -8.34 15.56
CA GLU A 274 -11.20 -6.94 15.97
C GLU A 274 -10.72 -6.06 14.81
N GLY A 275 -9.88 -6.62 13.95
CA GLY A 275 -9.43 -5.96 12.74
C GLY A 275 -10.58 -5.58 11.82
N VAL A 276 -11.45 -6.51 11.45
CA VAL A 276 -12.61 -6.28 10.58
C VAL A 276 -13.56 -5.25 11.20
N GLU A 277 -13.78 -5.29 12.52
CA GLU A 277 -14.62 -4.35 13.25
C GLU A 277 -14.00 -2.94 13.36
N SER A 278 -12.67 -2.80 13.27
CA SER A 278 -12.01 -1.49 13.31
C SER A 278 -12.29 -0.63 12.08
N GLY A 279 -12.66 -1.24 10.94
CA GLY A 279 -12.93 -0.57 9.68
C GLY A 279 -11.66 -0.20 8.88
N ALA A 280 -10.54 -0.85 9.12
CA ALA A 280 -9.33 -0.68 8.31
C ALA A 280 -9.53 -1.19 6.88
N ASP A 281 -8.88 -0.54 5.91
CA ASP A 281 -9.01 -0.89 4.49
C ASP A 281 -8.08 -2.04 4.08
N ALA A 282 -7.02 -2.28 4.84
CA ALA A 282 -6.13 -3.43 4.65
C ALA A 282 -5.37 -3.76 5.94
N TYR A 283 -4.87 -5.00 5.96
CA TYR A 283 -4.02 -5.53 7.02
C TYR A 283 -2.74 -6.08 6.40
N VAL A 284 -1.61 -5.83 7.05
CA VAL A 284 -0.32 -6.40 6.69
C VAL A 284 0.29 -7.02 7.96
N THR A 285 0.49 -8.32 7.95
CA THR A 285 1.03 -9.03 9.11
C THR A 285 2.54 -8.83 9.21
N LYS A 286 3.01 -8.44 10.39
CA LYS A 286 4.43 -8.46 10.74
C LYS A 286 4.86 -9.94 11.00
N PRO A 287 6.00 -10.37 10.48
CA PRO A 287 6.94 -9.64 9.65
C PRO A 287 6.43 -9.50 8.19
N PHE A 288 6.69 -8.37 7.55
CA PHE A 288 6.25 -8.08 6.19
C PHE A 288 7.41 -7.74 5.24
N SER A 289 7.24 -8.04 3.97
CA SER A 289 8.12 -7.53 2.92
C SER A 289 7.73 -6.09 2.58
N LEU A 290 8.72 -5.17 2.53
CA LEU A 290 8.51 -3.79 2.10
C LEU A 290 7.85 -3.73 0.71
N LYS A 291 8.23 -4.62 -0.21
CA LYS A 291 7.64 -4.70 -1.55
C LYS A 291 6.13 -5.01 -1.50
N LEU A 292 5.71 -5.90 -0.60
CA LEU A 292 4.30 -6.21 -0.40
C LEU A 292 3.54 -5.00 0.18
N LEU A 293 4.13 -4.31 1.17
CA LEU A 293 3.54 -3.10 1.75
C LEU A 293 3.37 -2.01 0.70
N LEU A 294 4.42 -1.72 -0.08
CA LEU A 294 4.36 -0.72 -1.17
C LEU A 294 3.32 -1.09 -2.23
N ALA A 295 3.24 -2.36 -2.64
CA ALA A 295 2.22 -2.82 -3.59
C ALA A 295 0.80 -2.61 -3.06
N ARG A 296 0.57 -2.88 -1.76
CA ARG A 296 -0.73 -2.67 -1.11
C ARG A 296 -1.09 -1.19 -1.01
N MET A 297 -0.12 -0.33 -0.68
CA MET A 297 -0.28 1.13 -0.67
C MET A 297 -0.71 1.65 -2.03
N VAL A 298 0.04 1.30 -3.09
CA VAL A 298 -0.26 1.71 -4.48
C VAL A 298 -1.64 1.22 -4.88
N GLN A 299 -1.98 -0.04 -4.60
CA GLN A 299 -3.30 -0.62 -4.92
C GLN A 299 -4.44 0.19 -4.28
N LEU A 300 -4.35 0.53 -2.99
CA LEU A 300 -5.39 1.30 -2.30
C LEU A 300 -5.51 2.73 -2.82
N ILE A 301 -4.38 3.39 -3.10
CA ILE A 301 -4.36 4.73 -3.67
C ILE A 301 -4.99 4.74 -5.07
N ASP A 302 -4.58 3.84 -5.96
CA ASP A 302 -5.09 3.73 -7.33
C ASP A 302 -6.58 3.37 -7.38
N GLN A 303 -7.01 2.43 -6.55
CA GLN A 303 -8.44 2.10 -6.44
C GLN A 303 -9.25 3.32 -6.09
N ARG A 304 -8.77 4.12 -5.14
CA ARG A 304 -9.45 5.34 -4.71
C ARG A 304 -9.45 6.41 -5.80
N GLU A 305 -8.36 6.59 -6.53
CA GLU A 305 -8.31 7.53 -7.65
C GLU A 305 -9.28 7.15 -8.76
N LYS A 306 -9.31 5.89 -9.17
CA LYS A 306 -10.28 5.38 -10.16
C LYS A 306 -11.73 5.59 -9.74
N LEU A 307 -12.02 5.45 -8.45
CA LEU A 307 -13.36 5.70 -7.91
C LEU A 307 -13.69 7.19 -7.93
N ARG A 308 -12.74 8.07 -7.57
CA ARG A 308 -12.89 9.53 -7.66
C ARG A 308 -13.15 9.98 -9.10
N GLU A 309 -12.37 9.48 -10.06
CA GLU A 309 -12.52 9.78 -11.48
C GLU A 309 -13.88 9.35 -12.02
N LYS A 310 -14.33 8.12 -11.70
CA LYS A 310 -15.65 7.64 -12.08
C LYS A 310 -16.77 8.52 -11.53
N TYR A 311 -16.70 8.89 -10.26
CA TYR A 311 -17.69 9.76 -9.63
C TYR A 311 -17.71 11.16 -10.23
N VAL A 312 -16.54 11.74 -10.50
CA VAL A 312 -16.46 13.04 -11.17
C VAL A 312 -17.00 12.95 -12.59
N ASN A 313 -16.80 11.82 -13.30
CA ASN A 313 -17.25 11.67 -14.69
C ASN A 313 -18.73 11.32 -14.84
N ASP A 314 -19.31 10.57 -13.91
CA ASP A 314 -20.74 10.25 -13.90
C ASP A 314 -21.30 10.23 -12.47
N PRO A 315 -21.87 11.37 -12.02
CA PRO A 315 -22.49 11.46 -10.70
C PRO A 315 -23.74 10.59 -10.52
N SER A 316 -24.30 10.05 -11.61
CA SER A 316 -25.52 9.21 -11.58
C SER A 316 -25.24 7.72 -11.36
N ILE A 317 -23.97 7.29 -11.43
CA ILE A 317 -23.60 5.90 -11.15
C ILE A 317 -23.95 5.55 -9.71
N GLU A 318 -24.73 4.47 -9.52
CA GLU A 318 -25.00 3.89 -8.20
C GLU A 318 -23.71 3.71 -7.40
N ARG A 319 -23.70 4.23 -6.19
CA ARG A 319 -22.56 4.69 -5.40
C ARG A 319 -21.94 3.72 -4.38
N PRO A 320 -21.87 2.39 -4.56
CA PRO A 320 -21.41 1.50 -3.48
C PRO A 320 -19.92 1.62 -3.10
N ALA A 321 -19.10 2.31 -3.90
CA ALA A 321 -17.64 2.13 -3.82
C ALA A 321 -16.82 3.36 -3.39
N ILE A 322 -17.42 4.56 -3.28
CA ILE A 322 -16.67 5.81 -2.99
C ILE A 322 -16.65 6.15 -1.52
N TYR A 323 -17.69 5.74 -0.80
CA TYR A 323 -17.79 6.04 0.62
C TYR A 323 -17.42 4.83 1.47
N THR A 324 -16.62 5.11 2.46
CA THR A 324 -16.25 4.14 3.50
C THR A 324 -17.26 4.12 4.65
N SER A 325 -18.25 5.04 4.65
CA SER A 325 -19.28 5.15 5.67
C SER A 325 -20.59 5.73 5.15
N ASP A 326 -21.71 5.40 5.79
CA ASP A 326 -23.02 6.01 5.49
C ASP A 326 -23.02 7.55 5.64
N LYS A 327 -22.16 8.09 6.50
CA LYS A 327 -21.98 9.53 6.67
C LYS A 327 -21.36 10.18 5.42
N ASP A 328 -20.44 9.49 4.76
CA ASP A 328 -19.84 9.97 3.53
C ASP A 328 -20.84 9.97 2.37
N LYS A 329 -21.71 8.95 2.32
CA LYS A 329 -22.83 8.90 1.39
C LYS A 329 -23.77 10.08 1.58
N GLN A 330 -24.28 10.27 2.80
CA GLN A 330 -25.19 11.38 3.11
C GLN A 330 -24.57 12.74 2.80
N PHE A 331 -23.25 12.89 3.02
CA PHE A 331 -22.51 14.10 2.67
C PHE A 331 -22.50 14.34 1.17
N LEU A 332 -22.17 13.33 0.35
CA LEU A 332 -22.13 13.44 -1.10
C LEU A 332 -23.53 13.70 -1.69
N ASP A 333 -24.56 13.05 -1.16
CA ASP A 333 -25.95 13.27 -1.58
C ASP A 333 -26.38 14.70 -1.31
N LYS A 334 -26.09 15.22 -0.12
CA LYS A 334 -26.38 16.61 0.24
C LYS A 334 -25.55 17.60 -0.59
N LEU A 335 -24.27 17.30 -0.83
CA LEU A 335 -23.39 18.11 -1.66
C LEU A 335 -23.97 18.26 -3.08
N GLN A 336 -24.38 17.15 -3.67
CA GLN A 336 -25.00 17.10 -5.00
C GLN A 336 -26.31 17.90 -5.05
N ALA A 337 -27.18 17.72 -4.07
CA ALA A 337 -28.46 18.45 -4.02
C ALA A 337 -28.25 19.98 -3.95
N ILE A 338 -27.26 20.46 -3.18
CA ILE A 338 -26.94 21.89 -3.11
C ILE A 338 -26.36 22.37 -4.44
N ILE A 339 -25.48 21.59 -5.07
CA ILE A 339 -24.92 21.93 -6.40
C ILE A 339 -26.04 22.09 -7.43
N GLU A 340 -26.99 21.17 -7.49
CA GLU A 340 -28.11 21.22 -8.43
C GLU A 340 -28.99 22.45 -8.23
N GLN A 341 -29.23 22.83 -6.97
CA GLN A 341 -30.02 24.04 -6.64
C GLN A 341 -29.31 25.35 -7.02
N GLU A 342 -27.98 25.41 -6.84
CA GLU A 342 -27.18 26.62 -7.00
C GLU A 342 -26.39 26.68 -8.31
N LEU A 343 -26.60 25.73 -9.20
CA LEU A 343 -25.79 25.57 -10.41
C LEU A 343 -25.76 26.84 -11.28
N GLY A 344 -26.91 27.51 -11.45
CA GLY A 344 -27.07 28.76 -12.20
C GLY A 344 -26.80 30.02 -11.40
N ASN A 345 -26.52 29.95 -10.13
CA ASN A 345 -26.31 31.10 -9.25
C ASN A 345 -24.84 31.55 -9.28
N SER A 346 -24.56 32.67 -10.00
CA SER A 346 -23.19 33.24 -10.12
C SER A 346 -22.66 33.86 -8.82
N GLU A 347 -23.55 34.22 -7.89
CA GLU A 347 -23.21 34.87 -6.61
C GLU A 347 -22.94 33.85 -5.49
N PHE A 348 -23.19 32.56 -5.73
CA PHE A 348 -23.02 31.52 -4.72
C PHE A 348 -21.55 31.30 -4.38
N THR A 349 -21.20 31.61 -3.14
CA THR A 349 -19.81 31.57 -2.65
C THR A 349 -19.48 30.21 -1.95
N MET A 350 -18.20 29.96 -1.72
CA MET A 350 -17.76 28.79 -0.97
C MET A 350 -18.08 28.88 0.52
N GLU A 351 -18.24 30.08 1.05
CA GLU A 351 -18.73 30.37 2.38
C GLU A 351 -20.20 29.93 2.52
N ASP A 352 -21.03 30.28 1.54
CA ASP A 352 -22.45 29.86 1.50
C ASP A 352 -22.55 28.35 1.38
N PHE A 353 -21.68 27.74 0.57
CA PHE A 353 -21.65 26.29 0.40
C PHE A 353 -21.33 25.57 1.73
N ALA A 354 -20.25 25.99 2.40
CA ALA A 354 -19.88 25.43 3.70
C ALA A 354 -21.00 25.65 4.76
N ALA A 355 -21.62 26.84 4.77
CA ALA A 355 -22.73 27.15 5.67
C ALA A 355 -23.95 26.26 5.42
N ARG A 356 -24.35 26.04 4.15
CA ARG A 356 -25.46 25.12 3.82
C ARG A 356 -25.14 23.67 4.18
N MET A 357 -23.89 23.27 4.07
CA MET A 357 -23.43 21.96 4.54
C MET A 357 -23.39 21.86 6.07
N LYS A 358 -23.53 22.98 6.81
CA LYS A 358 -23.36 23.10 8.27
C LYS A 358 -21.97 22.69 8.76
N LEU A 359 -20.94 23.06 8.01
CA LEU A 359 -19.55 22.73 8.28
C LEU A 359 -18.67 23.97 8.27
N GLY A 360 -17.60 23.95 9.06
CA GLY A 360 -16.52 24.94 8.93
C GLY A 360 -15.79 24.80 7.58
N ARG A 361 -15.33 25.91 7.01
CA ARG A 361 -14.68 25.96 5.69
C ARG A 361 -13.53 24.96 5.51
N THR A 362 -12.68 24.82 6.53
CA THR A 362 -11.53 23.90 6.49
C THR A 362 -11.98 22.44 6.41
N VAL A 363 -12.92 22.04 7.27
CA VAL A 363 -13.46 20.67 7.31
C VAL A 363 -14.20 20.35 6.02
N PHE A 364 -15.02 21.31 5.52
CA PHE A 364 -15.70 21.19 4.24
C PHE A 364 -14.73 20.98 3.09
N SER A 365 -13.71 21.83 2.99
CA SER A 365 -12.70 21.75 1.93
C SER A 365 -11.93 20.43 1.97
N LYS A 366 -11.49 20.01 3.16
CA LYS A 366 -10.79 18.74 3.35
C LYS A 366 -11.65 17.56 2.95
N LYS A 367 -12.93 17.56 3.35
CA LYS A 367 -13.86 16.46 3.04
C LYS A 367 -14.17 16.35 1.55
N VAL A 368 -14.49 17.48 0.89
CA VAL A 368 -14.75 17.49 -0.56
C VAL A 368 -13.50 17.01 -1.30
N ARG A 369 -12.32 17.55 -0.98
CA ARG A 369 -11.07 17.12 -1.62
C ARG A 369 -10.77 15.63 -1.38
N GLY A 370 -10.99 15.16 -0.16
CA GLY A 370 -10.78 13.76 0.20
C GLY A 370 -11.68 12.79 -0.57
N LEU A 371 -12.92 13.17 -0.86
CA LEU A 371 -13.89 12.32 -1.55
C LEU A 371 -13.87 12.47 -3.07
N THR A 372 -13.65 13.69 -3.59
CA THR A 372 -13.74 13.98 -5.03
C THR A 372 -12.38 14.14 -5.71
N GLY A 373 -11.30 14.30 -4.95
CA GLY A 373 -9.97 14.63 -5.47
C GLY A 373 -9.78 16.11 -5.82
N HIS A 374 -10.84 16.93 -5.78
CA HIS A 374 -10.84 18.33 -6.17
C HIS A 374 -11.15 19.26 -5.00
N THR A 375 -10.67 20.49 -5.04
CA THR A 375 -11.16 21.52 -4.13
C THR A 375 -12.65 21.80 -4.37
N PRO A 376 -13.41 22.32 -3.40
CA PRO A 376 -14.83 22.64 -3.61
C PRO A 376 -15.08 23.55 -4.83
N ASN A 377 -14.23 24.55 -5.04
CA ASN A 377 -14.34 25.44 -6.21
C ASN A 377 -14.12 24.71 -7.53
N GLU A 378 -13.10 23.84 -7.59
CA GLU A 378 -12.81 23.04 -8.79
C GLU A 378 -13.94 22.06 -9.07
N TYR A 379 -14.41 21.36 -8.04
CA TYR A 379 -15.48 20.39 -8.17
C TYR A 379 -16.77 21.06 -8.66
N PHE A 380 -17.18 22.17 -8.05
CA PHE A 380 -18.36 22.91 -8.49
C PHE A 380 -18.23 23.42 -9.94
N ARG A 381 -17.04 23.93 -10.30
CA ARG A 381 -16.75 24.34 -11.68
C ARG A 381 -16.86 23.18 -12.68
N ILE A 382 -16.33 21.99 -12.33
CA ILE A 382 -16.41 20.79 -13.19
C ILE A 382 -17.89 20.44 -13.44
N ILE A 383 -18.72 20.42 -12.40
CA ILE A 383 -20.16 20.10 -12.55
C ILE A 383 -20.86 21.15 -13.43
N ARG A 384 -20.56 22.47 -13.27
CA ARG A 384 -21.06 23.53 -14.15
C ARG A 384 -20.67 23.31 -15.60
N LEU A 385 -19.41 22.94 -15.87
CA LEU A 385 -18.93 22.68 -17.23
C LEU A 385 -19.59 21.43 -17.85
N LYS A 386 -19.88 20.41 -17.07
CA LYS A 386 -20.62 19.23 -17.55
C LYS A 386 -22.05 19.61 -17.94
N LYS A 387 -22.76 20.34 -17.09
CA LYS A 387 -24.09 20.83 -17.42
C LYS A 387 -24.08 21.75 -18.64
N ALA A 388 -23.01 22.55 -18.79
CA ALA A 388 -22.83 23.36 -19.99
C ALA A 388 -22.66 22.51 -21.26
N ALA A 389 -21.91 21.40 -21.17
CA ALA A 389 -21.74 20.48 -22.30
C ALA A 389 -23.09 19.85 -22.72
N GLU A 390 -23.93 19.44 -21.75
CA GLU A 390 -25.29 18.97 -22.03
C GLU A 390 -26.12 20.01 -22.74
N LEU A 391 -26.18 21.24 -22.21
CA LEU A 391 -26.96 22.35 -22.81
C LEU A 391 -26.46 22.73 -24.22
N LEU A 392 -25.16 22.68 -24.47
CA LEU A 392 -24.60 22.88 -25.81
C LEU A 392 -25.03 21.77 -26.76
N LEU A 393 -25.08 20.52 -26.31
CA LEU A 393 -25.54 19.37 -27.13
C LEU A 393 -27.02 19.40 -27.43
N GLU A 394 -27.85 19.99 -26.57
CA GLU A 394 -29.27 20.23 -26.84
C GLU A 394 -29.49 21.20 -28.02
N GLY A 395 -28.52 22.11 -28.28
CA GLY A 395 -28.55 23.03 -29.41
C GLY A 395 -29.52 24.21 -29.26
N ASN A 396 -30.16 24.36 -28.10
CA ASN A 396 -31.19 25.37 -27.86
C ASN A 396 -30.63 26.73 -27.43
N TYR A 397 -29.32 26.83 -27.14
CA TYR A 397 -28.71 28.00 -26.53
C TYR A 397 -27.37 28.33 -27.18
N ASN A 398 -27.06 29.61 -27.33
CA ASN A 398 -25.72 30.02 -27.74
C ASN A 398 -24.71 29.94 -26.57
N VAL A 399 -23.41 30.03 -26.90
CA VAL A 399 -22.31 29.84 -25.91
C VAL A 399 -22.42 30.81 -24.72
N SER A 400 -22.85 32.07 -24.97
CA SER A 400 -23.00 33.07 -23.90
C SER A 400 -24.20 32.78 -23.02
N GLU A 401 -25.32 32.36 -23.61
CA GLU A 401 -26.51 31.94 -22.85
C GLU A 401 -26.22 30.73 -21.97
N VAL A 402 -25.49 29.75 -22.50
CA VAL A 402 -25.06 28.57 -21.70
C VAL A 402 -24.17 29.00 -20.54
N SER A 403 -23.23 29.92 -20.75
CA SER A 403 -22.36 30.44 -19.67
C SER A 403 -23.21 31.02 -18.51
N TYR A 404 -24.19 31.88 -18.81
CA TYR A 404 -25.08 32.45 -17.79
C TYR A 404 -25.96 31.40 -17.11
N LYS A 405 -26.50 30.43 -17.86
CA LYS A 405 -27.34 29.36 -17.32
C LYS A 405 -26.64 28.47 -16.32
N VAL A 406 -25.33 28.27 -16.51
CA VAL A 406 -24.51 27.48 -15.57
C VAL A 406 -23.80 28.34 -14.50
N GLY A 407 -24.25 29.60 -14.33
CA GLY A 407 -23.76 30.47 -13.27
C GLY A 407 -22.32 30.98 -13.46
N ILE A 408 -21.83 31.06 -14.68
CA ILE A 408 -20.54 31.69 -15.02
C ILE A 408 -20.82 32.99 -15.76
N SER A 409 -20.69 34.12 -15.05
CA SER A 409 -21.08 35.43 -15.55
C SER A 409 -20.16 36.00 -16.63
N ASP A 410 -18.92 35.49 -16.80
CA ASP A 410 -18.00 35.89 -17.86
C ASP A 410 -17.87 34.78 -18.92
N PRO A 411 -18.44 34.99 -20.15
CA PRO A 411 -18.34 34.01 -21.25
C PRO A 411 -16.91 33.74 -21.75
N LEU A 412 -15.99 34.72 -21.60
CA LEU A 412 -14.59 34.50 -21.98
C LEU A 412 -13.89 33.58 -20.97
N TYR A 413 -14.13 33.81 -19.69
CA TYR A 413 -13.66 32.91 -18.64
C TYR A 413 -14.26 31.51 -18.78
N PHE A 414 -15.57 31.40 -19.03
CA PHE A 414 -16.25 30.13 -19.32
C PHE A 414 -15.57 29.39 -20.47
N SER A 415 -15.33 30.06 -21.62
CA SER A 415 -14.73 29.46 -22.81
C SER A 415 -13.32 28.91 -22.53
N ARG A 416 -12.52 29.63 -21.72
CA ARG A 416 -11.20 29.20 -21.29
C ARG A 416 -11.30 27.95 -20.40
N CYS A 417 -12.15 27.96 -19.37
CA CYS A 417 -12.37 26.84 -18.48
C CYS A 417 -12.87 25.59 -19.22
N PHE A 418 -13.81 25.79 -20.15
CA PHE A 418 -14.38 24.70 -20.96
C PHE A 418 -13.30 24.07 -21.85
N LYS A 419 -12.48 24.91 -22.55
CA LYS A 419 -11.38 24.41 -23.36
C LYS A 419 -10.32 23.66 -22.55
N THR A 420 -10.02 24.14 -21.35
CA THR A 420 -9.08 23.45 -20.45
C THR A 420 -9.61 22.07 -20.02
N HIS A 421 -10.93 21.95 -19.81
CA HIS A 421 -11.54 20.71 -19.33
C HIS A 421 -11.82 19.69 -20.46
N TYR A 422 -12.34 20.15 -21.61
CA TYR A 422 -12.73 19.29 -22.73
C TYR A 422 -11.71 19.26 -23.89
N GLY A 423 -10.62 20.01 -23.80
CA GLY A 423 -9.60 20.10 -24.88
C GLY A 423 -10.00 20.98 -26.06
N VAL A 424 -11.28 21.27 -26.24
CA VAL A 424 -11.85 22.05 -27.34
C VAL A 424 -12.70 23.22 -26.84
N SER A 425 -12.84 24.28 -27.65
CA SER A 425 -13.72 25.41 -27.28
C SER A 425 -15.20 25.02 -27.34
N PRO A 426 -16.09 25.70 -26.57
CA PRO A 426 -17.54 25.43 -26.60
C PRO A 426 -18.12 25.46 -28.01
N SER A 427 -17.67 26.40 -28.85
CA SER A 427 -18.13 26.55 -30.24
C SER A 427 -17.70 25.39 -31.15
N VAL A 428 -16.52 24.81 -30.90
CA VAL A 428 -16.05 23.61 -31.62
C VAL A 428 -16.77 22.37 -31.13
N TYR A 429 -17.02 22.27 -29.81
CA TYR A 429 -17.77 21.18 -29.19
C TYR A 429 -19.19 21.08 -29.76
N LEU A 430 -19.87 22.21 -29.94
CA LEU A 430 -21.20 22.30 -30.58
C LEU A 430 -21.17 21.80 -32.02
N ARG A 431 -20.17 22.23 -32.86
CA ARG A 431 -20.06 21.87 -34.26
C ARG A 431 -19.64 20.38 -34.49
N GLY A 432 -19.00 19.75 -33.51
CA GLY A 432 -18.58 18.37 -33.61
C GLY A 432 -19.77 17.41 -33.79
N LYS A 433 -20.93 17.74 -33.24
CA LYS A 433 -22.16 16.96 -33.39
C LYS A 433 -22.89 17.17 -34.74
N GLU A 434 -22.67 18.32 -35.41
CA GLU A 434 -23.25 18.58 -36.74
C GLU A 434 -22.59 17.72 -37.84
N LYS A 435 -21.45 17.06 -37.56
CA LYS A 435 -20.74 16.20 -38.53
C LYS A 435 -20.99 14.71 -38.36
N GLU A 436 -21.69 14.28 -37.28
CA GLU A 436 -22.03 12.88 -37.00
C GLU A 436 -23.53 12.58 -37.26
N ILE A 437 -24.30 13.54 -37.79
CA ILE A 437 -25.65 13.39 -38.32
C ILE A 437 -25.59 13.55 -39.86
#